data_f12431915643f0bca3ca5d76ce5a9f9e
#
_entry.id   f12431915643f0bca3ca5d76ce5a9f9e
#
_cell.length_a   1.000
_cell.length_b   1.000
_cell.length_c   1.000
_cell.angle_alpha   90.00
_cell.angle_beta   90.00
_cell.angle_gamma   90.00
#
_symmetry.space_group_name_H-M   'P 1'
#
loop_
_entity.id
_entity.type
_entity.pdbx_description
1 polymer ?
#
loop_
_entity_poly.entity_id
_entity_poly.type
_entity_poly.pdbx_seq_one_letter_code
_entity_poly.pdbx_strand_id
1 'polypeptide(L)'
;MLFRSALAAKSLASVFNKPLIPVNHLEGHLYSSFIENRNIKPPFLGLIVSGGHTEMIVVEDFGKYNFLGGTRDDAAGEAFDKAAKMLGLSYPGGPVIDKRAEKGNYKAVHFTRPYLKGTWDFSFSGIKTALLNYLKANPIKNEKHLNDICASFREAVAETLCFKAFEAAGKFGLKSIVLGGGVCANSLIRKMFLSEGGRKKIKLFIPSMFYCTDNAAMIGCAAFLKQRKCGLVYSALRLKPEPSLRLENW
;
A
#
# COMPACT_ATOMS: atom_id res chain seq x y z
N MET A 1 12.68 12.08 -11.03
CA MET A 1 12.12 11.25 -12.11
C MET A 1 10.75 11.77 -12.57
N LEU A 2 9.83 12.10 -11.69
CA LEU A 2 8.45 12.53 -11.99
C LEU A 2 8.36 13.70 -13.02
N PHE A 3 9.15 14.76 -12.82
CA PHE A 3 9.12 15.92 -13.72
C PHE A 3 9.56 15.60 -15.16
N ARG A 4 10.53 14.70 -15.35
CA ARG A 4 11.00 14.30 -16.70
C ARG A 4 9.92 13.53 -17.45
N SER A 5 9.25 12.57 -16.78
CA SER A 5 8.18 11.77 -17.37
C SER A 5 6.95 12.62 -17.70
N ALA A 6 6.56 13.52 -16.79
CA ALA A 6 5.45 14.44 -17.02
C ALA A 6 5.76 15.43 -18.17
N LEU A 7 6.99 15.93 -18.28
CA LEU A 7 7.41 16.80 -19.38
C LEU A 7 7.32 16.04 -20.71
N ALA A 8 7.85 14.82 -20.78
CA ALA A 8 7.80 13.99 -22.00
C ALA A 8 6.33 13.74 -22.42
N ALA A 9 5.45 13.37 -21.48
CA ALA A 9 4.04 13.18 -21.77
C ALA A 9 3.36 14.46 -22.30
N LYS A 10 3.66 15.62 -21.68
CA LYS A 10 3.14 16.92 -22.14
C LYS A 10 3.64 17.28 -23.54
N SER A 11 4.93 17.05 -23.82
CA SER A 11 5.51 17.32 -25.14
C SER A 11 4.87 16.46 -26.22
N LEU A 12 4.70 15.15 -25.97
CA LEU A 12 4.03 14.24 -26.91
C LEU A 12 2.57 14.65 -27.13
N ALA A 13 1.83 14.93 -26.05
CA ALA A 13 0.44 15.36 -26.13
C ALA A 13 0.31 16.66 -26.94
N SER A 14 1.21 17.62 -26.74
CA SER A 14 1.22 18.89 -27.47
C SER A 14 1.56 18.70 -28.96
N VAL A 15 2.63 17.95 -29.27
CA VAL A 15 3.07 17.71 -30.64
C VAL A 15 2.03 16.97 -31.47
N PHE A 16 1.42 15.94 -30.89
CA PHE A 16 0.42 15.12 -31.57
C PHE A 16 -1.02 15.61 -31.38
N ASN A 17 -1.22 16.78 -30.76
CA ASN A 17 -2.53 17.34 -30.45
C ASN A 17 -3.46 16.32 -29.77
N LYS A 18 -2.95 15.62 -28.76
CA LYS A 18 -3.68 14.62 -28.00
C LYS A 18 -4.07 15.15 -26.62
N PRO A 19 -5.26 14.77 -26.10
CA PRO A 19 -5.61 15.11 -24.74
C PRO A 19 -4.69 14.41 -23.74
N LEU A 20 -4.51 15.05 -22.58
CA LEU A 20 -3.73 14.49 -21.46
C LEU A 20 -4.64 14.41 -20.25
N ILE A 21 -4.70 13.24 -19.63
CA ILE A 21 -5.49 12.98 -18.42
C ILE A 21 -4.55 12.91 -17.23
N PRO A 22 -4.64 13.85 -16.28
CA PRO A 22 -3.85 13.79 -15.06
C PRO A 22 -4.40 12.71 -14.12
N VAL A 23 -3.50 11.92 -13.56
CA VAL A 23 -3.81 10.85 -12.62
C VAL A 23 -3.04 11.06 -11.34
N ASN A 24 -3.70 10.94 -10.21
CA ASN A 24 -3.06 10.85 -8.92
C ASN A 24 -2.39 9.47 -8.79
N HIS A 25 -1.15 9.43 -8.31
CA HIS A 25 -0.39 8.18 -8.17
C HIS A 25 -1.07 7.19 -7.20
N LEU A 26 -1.67 7.69 -6.13
CA LEU A 26 -2.40 6.87 -5.17
C LEU A 26 -3.67 6.27 -5.77
N GLU A 27 -4.35 6.99 -6.66
CA GLU A 27 -5.45 6.42 -7.47
C GLU A 27 -4.96 5.28 -8.35
N GLY A 28 -3.77 5.41 -8.94
CA GLY A 28 -3.15 4.33 -9.71
C GLY A 28 -3.03 3.06 -8.86
N HIS A 29 -2.46 3.15 -7.67
CA HIS A 29 -2.38 2.02 -6.75
C HIS A 29 -3.75 1.49 -6.34
N LEU A 30 -4.68 2.37 -5.98
CA LEU A 30 -6.03 2.00 -5.57
C LEU A 30 -6.75 1.20 -6.66
N TYR A 31 -6.66 1.68 -7.90
CA TYR A 31 -7.37 1.08 -9.02
C TYR A 31 -6.58 -0.02 -9.74
N SER A 32 -5.38 -0.39 -9.27
CA SER A 32 -4.59 -1.49 -9.86
C SER A 32 -5.32 -2.84 -9.88
N SER A 33 -6.11 -3.13 -8.83
CA SER A 33 -6.94 -4.34 -8.76
C SER A 33 -8.05 -4.40 -9.82
N PHE A 34 -8.46 -3.26 -10.38
CA PHE A 34 -9.52 -3.18 -11.40
C PHE A 34 -9.06 -3.66 -12.78
N ILE A 35 -7.76 -3.72 -13.02
CA ILE A 35 -7.19 -4.25 -14.27
C ILE A 35 -7.65 -5.69 -14.49
N GLU A 36 -7.67 -6.48 -13.42
CA GLU A 36 -8.03 -7.91 -13.45
C GLU A 36 -9.46 -8.18 -12.99
N ASN A 37 -10.07 -7.24 -12.25
CA ASN A 37 -11.38 -7.44 -11.61
C ASN A 37 -12.38 -6.35 -11.99
N ARG A 38 -13.08 -6.53 -13.10
CA ARG A 38 -14.07 -5.56 -13.59
C ARG A 38 -15.34 -5.45 -12.73
N ASN A 39 -15.52 -6.35 -11.76
CA ASN A 39 -16.73 -6.43 -10.91
C ASN A 39 -16.58 -5.68 -9.57
N ILE A 40 -15.50 -4.96 -9.35
CA ILE A 40 -15.34 -4.12 -8.16
C ILE A 40 -16.28 -2.92 -8.27
N LYS A 41 -17.12 -2.74 -7.25
CA LYS A 41 -18.08 -1.63 -7.20
C LYS A 41 -17.99 -0.92 -5.86
N PRO A 42 -18.03 0.41 -5.84
CA PRO A 42 -18.22 1.17 -4.60
C PRO A 42 -19.58 0.84 -3.94
N PRO A 43 -19.72 1.03 -2.61
CA PRO A 43 -18.67 1.47 -1.73
C PRO A 43 -17.73 0.33 -1.29
N PHE A 44 -16.45 0.65 -1.07
CA PHE A 44 -15.45 -0.28 -0.56
C PHE A 44 -14.39 0.43 0.28
N LEU A 45 -13.66 -0.33 1.11
CA LEU A 45 -12.47 0.16 1.80
C LEU A 45 -11.26 0.03 0.87
N GLY A 46 -10.59 1.14 0.58
CA GLY A 46 -9.27 1.16 -0.07
C GLY A 46 -8.16 1.17 0.98
N LEU A 47 -7.20 0.29 0.85
CA LEU A 47 -5.97 0.29 1.65
C LEU A 47 -4.77 0.34 0.71
N ILE A 48 -4.10 1.49 0.68
CA ILE A 48 -2.90 1.73 -0.12
C ILE A 48 -1.69 1.55 0.76
N VAL A 49 -0.82 0.59 0.45
CA VAL A 49 0.39 0.28 1.23
C VAL A 49 1.59 0.16 0.28
N SER A 50 2.43 1.19 0.26
CA SER A 50 3.60 1.28 -0.61
C SER A 50 4.87 1.62 0.18
N GLY A 51 5.96 1.89 -0.52
CA GLY A 51 7.21 2.37 0.07
C GLY A 51 7.07 3.70 0.79
N GLY A 52 6.24 4.61 0.27
CA GLY A 52 6.07 5.97 0.81
C GLY A 52 4.70 6.25 1.44
N HIS A 53 3.72 5.37 1.25
CA HIS A 53 2.36 5.62 1.70
C HIS A 53 1.77 4.42 2.44
N THR A 54 1.03 4.70 3.50
CA THR A 54 0.11 3.76 4.14
C THR A 54 -1.14 4.56 4.46
N GLU A 55 -2.18 4.38 3.65
CA GLU A 55 -3.41 5.17 3.72
C GLU A 55 -4.64 4.27 3.62
N MET A 56 -5.65 4.62 4.37
CA MET A 56 -6.94 3.94 4.42
C MET A 56 -8.06 4.93 4.10
N ILE A 57 -8.90 4.57 3.14
CA ILE A 57 -9.95 5.43 2.59
C ILE A 57 -11.24 4.64 2.39
N VAL A 58 -12.37 5.27 2.57
CA VAL A 58 -13.64 4.77 2.03
C VAL A 58 -13.83 5.36 0.65
N VAL A 59 -13.99 4.51 -0.33
CA VAL A 59 -14.39 4.91 -1.68
C VAL A 59 -15.91 4.77 -1.76
N GLU A 60 -16.60 5.89 -1.70
CA GLU A 60 -18.07 5.95 -1.73
C GLU A 60 -18.60 5.77 -3.16
N ASP A 61 -17.92 6.37 -4.12
CA ASP A 61 -18.11 6.21 -5.57
C ASP A 61 -16.76 6.46 -6.26
N PHE A 62 -16.65 6.16 -7.54
CA PHE A 62 -15.46 6.51 -8.32
C PHE A 62 -15.21 8.02 -8.25
N GLY A 63 -14.02 8.39 -7.76
CA GLY A 63 -13.64 9.78 -7.53
C GLY A 63 -14.25 10.43 -6.29
N LYS A 64 -14.93 9.68 -5.43
CA LYS A 64 -15.41 10.15 -4.12
C LYS A 64 -14.73 9.39 -3.01
N TYR A 65 -13.81 10.07 -2.35
CA TYR A 65 -12.94 9.51 -1.31
C TYR A 65 -13.24 10.15 0.05
N ASN A 66 -13.41 9.31 1.06
CA ASN A 66 -13.41 9.73 2.46
C ASN A 66 -12.17 9.17 3.12
N PHE A 67 -11.17 10.02 3.37
CA PHE A 67 -9.93 9.64 4.03
C PHE A 67 -10.21 9.30 5.49
N LEU A 68 -9.83 8.10 5.91
CA LEU A 68 -10.01 7.64 7.28
C LEU A 68 -8.76 7.87 8.12
N GLY A 69 -7.60 7.51 7.61
CA GLY A 69 -6.33 7.64 8.30
C GLY A 69 -5.16 7.20 7.46
N GLY A 70 -3.97 7.61 7.86
CA GLY A 70 -2.72 7.24 7.23
C GLY A 70 -1.63 7.00 8.27
N THR A 71 -0.42 6.71 7.80
CA THR A 71 0.69 6.60 8.73
C THR A 71 1.07 7.97 9.31
N ARG A 72 1.34 8.00 10.61
CA ARG A 72 1.83 9.20 11.32
C ARG A 72 3.35 9.34 11.27
N ASP A 73 4.02 8.29 10.83
CA ASP A 73 5.48 8.20 10.80
C ASP A 73 5.94 7.42 9.55
N ASP A 74 6.77 6.40 9.69
CA ASP A 74 7.22 5.58 8.56
C ASP A 74 6.02 4.91 7.86
N ALA A 75 6.02 4.86 6.53
CA ALA A 75 5.12 3.97 5.80
C ALA A 75 5.51 2.49 6.04
N ALA A 76 4.58 1.57 5.83
CA ALA A 76 4.87 0.15 6.07
C ALA A 76 6.03 -0.37 5.20
N GLY A 77 6.11 0.04 3.93
CA GLY A 77 7.23 -0.32 3.06
C GLY A 77 8.55 0.28 3.52
N GLU A 78 8.54 1.54 3.93
CA GLU A 78 9.71 2.20 4.53
C GLU A 78 10.16 1.51 5.82
N ALA A 79 9.22 1.03 6.64
CA ALA A 79 9.54 0.26 7.84
C ALA A 79 10.24 -1.07 7.50
N PHE A 80 9.81 -1.77 6.44
CA PHE A 80 10.52 -2.95 5.93
C PHE A 80 11.92 -2.62 5.43
N ASP A 81 12.10 -1.53 4.69
CA ASP A 81 13.41 -1.12 4.16
C ASP A 81 14.38 -0.75 5.29
N LYS A 82 13.90 0.00 6.29
CA LYS A 82 14.69 0.36 7.46
C LYS A 82 15.02 -0.86 8.32
N ALA A 83 14.09 -1.80 8.49
CA ALA A 83 14.34 -3.06 9.20
C ALA A 83 15.39 -3.90 8.46
N ALA A 84 15.30 -4.04 7.14
CA ALA A 84 16.28 -4.75 6.34
C ALA A 84 17.69 -4.15 6.51
N LYS A 85 17.80 -2.82 6.48
CA LYS A 85 19.07 -2.12 6.72
C LYS A 85 19.64 -2.43 8.10
N MET A 86 18.82 -2.45 9.17
CA MET A 86 19.26 -2.80 10.53
C MET A 86 19.72 -4.26 10.64
N LEU A 87 19.14 -5.15 9.85
CA LEU A 87 19.46 -6.57 9.80
C LEU A 87 20.63 -6.90 8.85
N GLY A 88 21.26 -5.90 8.21
CA GLY A 88 22.33 -6.11 7.24
C GLY A 88 21.86 -6.76 5.94
N LEU A 89 20.57 -6.61 5.58
CA LEU A 89 19.97 -7.17 4.38
C LEU A 89 19.98 -6.16 3.22
N SER A 90 19.85 -6.67 1.99
CA SER A 90 19.80 -5.85 0.78
C SER A 90 18.48 -5.07 0.61
N TYR A 91 18.54 -4.06 -0.24
CA TYR A 91 17.36 -3.31 -0.71
C TYR A 91 16.82 -3.91 -2.03
N PRO A 92 15.49 -3.92 -2.27
CA PRO A 92 14.43 -3.47 -1.38
C PRO A 92 14.15 -4.44 -0.23
N GLY A 93 13.91 -3.89 0.97
CA GLY A 93 13.81 -4.66 2.21
C GLY A 93 12.58 -5.57 2.29
N GLY A 94 11.44 -5.12 1.78
CA GLY A 94 10.19 -5.87 1.82
C GLY A 94 10.31 -7.30 1.28
N PRO A 95 10.72 -7.50 0.01
CA PRO A 95 10.88 -8.83 -0.59
C PRO A 95 11.91 -9.70 0.12
N VAL A 96 13.02 -9.09 0.58
CA VAL A 96 14.10 -9.84 1.24
C VAL A 96 13.66 -10.35 2.61
N ILE A 97 13.00 -9.50 3.40
CA ILE A 97 12.43 -9.89 4.70
C ILE A 97 11.34 -10.94 4.49
N ASP A 98 10.46 -10.77 3.50
CA ASP A 98 9.39 -11.73 3.21
C ASP A 98 9.94 -13.13 2.92
N LYS A 99 10.94 -13.23 2.05
CA LYS A 99 11.61 -14.51 1.69
C LYS A 99 12.30 -15.17 2.88
N ARG A 100 13.00 -14.41 3.73
CA ARG A 100 13.66 -14.94 4.92
C ARG A 100 12.66 -15.40 5.98
N ALA A 101 11.59 -14.64 6.14
CA ALA A 101 10.52 -14.90 7.09
C ALA A 101 9.76 -16.21 6.82
N GLU A 102 9.77 -16.72 5.58
CA GLU A 102 9.19 -18.03 5.25
C GLU A 102 9.88 -19.20 6.00
N LYS A 103 11.16 -19.03 6.33
CA LYS A 103 11.98 -20.03 7.03
C LYS A 103 12.06 -19.76 8.54
N GLY A 104 11.42 -18.71 9.04
CA GLY A 104 11.49 -18.27 10.42
C GLY A 104 10.25 -18.59 11.25
N ASN A 105 10.41 -18.56 12.56
CA ASN A 105 9.32 -18.67 13.52
C ASN A 105 8.85 -17.27 13.93
N TYR A 106 7.65 -16.87 13.53
CA TYR A 106 7.06 -15.56 13.85
C TYR A 106 6.76 -15.35 15.34
N LYS A 107 6.79 -16.42 16.15
CA LYS A 107 6.60 -16.36 17.62
C LYS A 107 7.91 -16.21 18.40
N ALA A 108 9.06 -16.21 17.72
CA ALA A 108 10.36 -16.19 18.38
C ALA A 108 10.65 -14.85 19.06
N VAL A 109 10.19 -13.74 18.48
CA VAL A 109 10.35 -12.39 19.03
C VAL A 109 8.99 -11.69 19.08
N HIS A 110 8.65 -11.15 20.24
CA HIS A 110 7.41 -10.37 20.37
C HIS A 110 7.68 -8.90 20.08
N PHE A 111 7.27 -8.42 18.90
CA PHE A 111 7.24 -6.99 18.61
C PHE A 111 5.88 -6.39 18.95
N THR A 112 5.87 -5.13 19.38
CA THR A 112 4.63 -4.39 19.68
C THR A 112 3.80 -4.20 18.43
N ARG A 113 2.47 -4.21 18.57
CA ARG A 113 1.49 -3.83 17.54
C ARG A 113 0.94 -2.47 17.91
N PRO A 114 1.35 -1.39 17.26
CA PRO A 114 0.94 -0.04 17.65
C PRO A 114 -0.49 0.24 17.20
N TYR A 115 -1.46 -0.27 17.95
CA TYR A 115 -2.86 0.07 17.75
C TYR A 115 -3.16 1.43 18.36
N LEU A 116 -3.10 2.48 17.53
CA LEU A 116 -3.50 3.82 17.95
C LEU A 116 -5.01 3.83 18.21
N LYS A 117 -5.41 3.81 19.49
CA LYS A 117 -6.82 3.80 19.89
C LYS A 117 -7.53 5.09 19.46
N GLY A 118 -8.80 4.98 19.08
CA GLY A 118 -9.64 6.14 18.72
C GLY A 118 -9.32 6.77 17.35
N THR A 119 -8.38 6.23 16.60
CA THR A 119 -8.03 6.71 15.25
C THR A 119 -7.83 5.55 14.27
N TRP A 120 -7.97 5.85 12.98
CA TRP A 120 -7.67 4.91 11.90
C TRP A 120 -6.21 5.01 11.42
N ASP A 121 -5.42 5.88 12.04
CA ASP A 121 -4.01 6.07 11.66
C ASP A 121 -3.16 4.86 12.00
N PHE A 122 -2.07 4.73 11.25
CA PHE A 122 -1.03 3.74 11.45
C PHE A 122 0.21 4.37 12.10
N SER A 123 1.06 3.53 12.68
CA SER A 123 2.40 3.89 13.12
C SER A 123 3.28 2.65 13.00
N PHE A 124 4.44 2.80 12.38
CA PHE A 124 5.40 1.70 12.22
C PHE A 124 6.76 2.01 12.86
N SER A 125 7.00 3.27 13.25
CA SER A 125 8.26 3.64 13.92
C SER A 125 8.41 2.95 15.27
N GLY A 126 7.32 2.64 15.97
CA GLY A 126 7.33 1.86 17.20
C GLY A 126 7.86 0.43 17.01
N ILE A 127 7.44 -0.25 15.94
CA ILE A 127 7.93 -1.60 15.60
C ILE A 127 9.42 -1.54 15.24
N LYS A 128 9.83 -0.54 14.48
CA LYS A 128 11.24 -0.28 14.12
C LYS A 128 12.11 -0.06 15.35
N THR A 129 11.65 0.77 16.29
CA THR A 129 12.37 1.04 17.53
C THR A 129 12.47 -0.21 18.40
N ALA A 130 11.40 -1.02 18.46
CA ALA A 130 11.42 -2.30 19.15
C ALA A 130 12.46 -3.27 18.53
N LEU A 131 12.55 -3.33 17.20
CA LEU A 131 13.58 -4.10 16.49
C LEU A 131 14.98 -3.60 16.84
N LEU A 132 15.23 -2.30 16.81
CA LEU A 132 16.53 -1.71 17.15
C LEU A 132 16.95 -2.08 18.58
N ASN A 133 16.04 -1.94 19.55
CA ASN A 133 16.32 -2.27 20.95
C ASN A 133 16.55 -3.77 21.14
N TYR A 134 15.78 -4.61 20.44
CA TYR A 134 15.99 -6.04 20.45
C TYR A 134 17.39 -6.43 19.96
N LEU A 135 17.83 -5.86 18.82
CA LEU A 135 19.14 -6.15 18.24
C LEU A 135 20.32 -5.68 19.10
N LYS A 136 20.15 -4.56 19.84
CA LYS A 136 21.16 -4.10 20.82
C LYS A 136 21.34 -5.09 21.96
N ALA A 137 20.25 -5.69 22.45
CA ALA A 137 20.29 -6.67 23.53
C ALA A 137 20.60 -8.09 23.05
N ASN A 138 20.28 -8.41 21.80
CA ASN A 138 20.37 -9.74 21.21
C ASN A 138 21.03 -9.67 19.82
N PRO A 139 22.36 -9.61 19.72
CA PRO A 139 23.06 -9.66 18.43
C PRO A 139 22.66 -10.90 17.62
N ILE A 140 22.63 -10.77 16.29
CA ILE A 140 22.27 -11.87 15.40
C ILE A 140 23.29 -13.02 15.56
N LYS A 141 22.81 -14.18 16.01
CA LYS A 141 23.66 -15.33 16.34
C LYS A 141 23.97 -16.22 15.12
N ASN A 142 22.96 -16.39 14.25
CA ASN A 142 23.04 -17.26 13.08
C ASN A 142 21.88 -16.96 12.10
N GLU A 143 21.87 -17.65 10.98
CA GLU A 143 20.85 -17.47 9.94
C GLU A 143 19.43 -17.80 10.43
N LYS A 144 19.25 -18.83 11.25
CA LYS A 144 17.94 -19.18 11.83
C LYS A 144 17.41 -18.04 12.68
N HIS A 145 18.24 -17.46 13.56
CA HIS A 145 17.85 -16.32 14.40
C HIS A 145 17.47 -15.11 13.55
N LEU A 146 18.22 -14.82 12.47
CA LEU A 146 17.87 -13.76 11.51
C LEU A 146 16.51 -14.01 10.85
N ASN A 147 16.24 -15.24 10.43
CA ASN A 147 14.95 -15.61 9.81
C ASN A 147 13.79 -15.47 10.80
N ASP A 148 14.00 -15.84 12.06
CA ASP A 148 13.02 -15.71 13.14
C ASP A 148 12.68 -14.23 13.42
N ILE A 149 13.67 -13.36 13.44
CA ILE A 149 13.49 -11.91 13.57
C ILE A 149 12.70 -11.36 12.39
N CYS A 150 13.06 -11.74 11.16
CA CYS A 150 12.33 -11.35 9.94
C CYS A 150 10.86 -11.78 9.98
N ALA A 151 10.59 -13.03 10.41
CA ALA A 151 9.25 -13.57 10.53
C ALA A 151 8.42 -12.80 11.56
N SER A 152 8.99 -12.54 12.73
CA SER A 152 8.32 -11.81 13.81
C SER A 152 8.03 -10.35 13.45
N PHE A 153 8.96 -9.68 12.77
CA PHE A 153 8.77 -8.31 12.28
C PHE A 153 7.68 -8.23 11.22
N ARG A 154 7.74 -9.12 10.23
CA ARG A 154 6.73 -9.23 9.15
C ARG A 154 5.34 -9.45 9.72
N GLU A 155 5.21 -10.35 10.70
CA GLU A 155 3.94 -10.65 11.39
C GLU A 155 3.37 -9.40 12.06
N ALA A 156 4.19 -8.64 12.79
CA ALA A 156 3.73 -7.44 13.51
C ALA A 156 3.19 -6.37 12.54
N VAL A 157 3.85 -6.16 11.39
CA VAL A 157 3.37 -5.24 10.35
C VAL A 157 2.08 -5.75 9.72
N ALA A 158 2.03 -7.03 9.34
CA ALA A 158 0.88 -7.63 8.68
C ALA A 158 -0.37 -7.62 9.58
N GLU A 159 -0.24 -7.99 10.85
CA GLU A 159 -1.34 -7.94 11.83
C GLU A 159 -1.85 -6.52 12.02
N THR A 160 -0.96 -5.51 12.12
CA THR A 160 -1.37 -4.12 12.29
C THR A 160 -2.22 -3.63 11.12
N LEU A 161 -1.79 -3.92 9.88
CA LEU A 161 -2.53 -3.57 8.67
C LEU A 161 -3.88 -4.29 8.61
N CYS A 162 -3.86 -5.61 8.80
CA CYS A 162 -5.04 -6.46 8.71
C CYS A 162 -6.08 -6.07 9.76
N PHE A 163 -5.69 -5.97 11.02
CA PHE A 163 -6.60 -5.60 12.10
C PHE A 163 -7.34 -4.29 11.81
N LYS A 164 -6.60 -3.20 11.52
CA LYS A 164 -7.21 -1.89 11.29
C LYS A 164 -8.11 -1.85 10.06
N ALA A 165 -7.72 -2.51 8.97
CA ALA A 165 -8.54 -2.56 7.76
C ALA A 165 -9.88 -3.26 8.00
N PHE A 166 -9.87 -4.39 8.69
CA PHE A 166 -11.11 -5.13 8.97
C PHE A 166 -11.98 -4.48 10.04
N GLU A 167 -11.39 -3.82 11.04
CA GLU A 167 -12.13 -3.00 12.00
C GLU A 167 -12.83 -1.82 11.31
N ALA A 168 -12.10 -1.11 10.41
CA ALA A 168 -12.69 -0.02 9.64
C ALA A 168 -13.81 -0.53 8.73
N ALA A 169 -13.58 -1.61 7.96
CA ALA A 169 -14.61 -2.18 7.10
C ALA A 169 -15.88 -2.55 7.88
N GLY A 170 -15.71 -3.15 9.08
CA GLY A 170 -16.84 -3.47 9.98
C GLY A 170 -17.56 -2.22 10.47
N LYS A 171 -16.83 -1.20 10.94
CA LYS A 171 -17.38 0.07 11.45
C LYS A 171 -18.20 0.83 10.41
N PHE A 172 -17.73 0.84 9.16
CA PHE A 172 -18.41 1.51 8.05
C PHE A 172 -19.36 0.60 7.25
N GLY A 173 -19.58 -0.64 7.69
CA GLY A 173 -20.51 -1.58 7.06
C GLY A 173 -20.11 -2.00 5.64
N LEU A 174 -18.82 -1.89 5.29
CA LEU A 174 -18.31 -2.17 3.96
C LEU A 174 -18.18 -3.67 3.71
N LYS A 175 -18.57 -4.12 2.53
CA LYS A 175 -18.60 -5.53 2.13
C LYS A 175 -17.37 -5.97 1.34
N SER A 176 -16.49 -5.02 1.00
CA SER A 176 -15.28 -5.29 0.24
C SER A 176 -14.13 -4.41 0.67
N ILE A 177 -12.91 -4.96 0.55
CA ILE A 177 -11.64 -4.26 0.73
C ILE A 177 -10.83 -4.41 -0.56
N VAL A 178 -10.29 -3.30 -1.04
CA VAL A 178 -9.38 -3.24 -2.18
C VAL A 178 -8.01 -2.85 -1.67
N LEU A 179 -7.01 -3.68 -1.92
CA LEU A 179 -5.62 -3.41 -1.59
C LEU A 179 -4.88 -2.87 -2.81
N GLY A 180 -3.92 -1.97 -2.57
CA GLY A 180 -3.02 -1.45 -3.60
C GLY A 180 -1.66 -1.08 -3.03
N GLY A 181 -0.65 -1.02 -3.89
CA GLY A 181 0.72 -0.67 -3.53
C GLY A 181 1.64 -1.88 -3.34
N GLY A 182 2.95 -1.61 -3.42
CA GLY A 182 4.00 -2.65 -3.48
C GLY A 182 4.04 -3.60 -2.28
N VAL A 183 3.64 -3.13 -1.09
CA VAL A 183 3.63 -3.97 0.12
C VAL A 183 2.54 -5.06 0.06
N CYS A 184 1.51 -4.88 -0.78
CA CYS A 184 0.50 -5.92 -1.03
C CYS A 184 1.05 -7.16 -1.76
N ALA A 185 2.30 -7.11 -2.26
CA ALA A 185 3.01 -8.26 -2.77
C ALA A 185 3.51 -9.21 -1.67
N ASN A 186 3.58 -8.74 -0.41
CA ASN A 186 4.04 -9.55 0.72
C ASN A 186 3.16 -10.79 0.92
N SER A 187 3.78 -11.97 0.98
CA SER A 187 3.10 -13.26 1.02
C SER A 187 2.19 -13.44 2.23
N LEU A 188 2.65 -12.98 3.41
CA LEU A 188 1.89 -13.09 4.64
C LEU A 188 0.71 -12.13 4.68
N ILE A 189 0.91 -10.87 4.25
CA ILE A 189 -0.17 -9.88 4.18
C ILE A 189 -1.30 -10.41 3.31
N ARG A 190 -1.00 -10.93 2.11
CA ARG A 190 -2.00 -11.56 1.23
C ARG A 190 -2.75 -12.69 1.92
N LYS A 191 -2.00 -13.62 2.53
CA LYS A 191 -2.56 -14.78 3.24
C LYS A 191 -3.48 -14.35 4.38
N MET A 192 -3.06 -13.40 5.20
CA MET A 192 -3.85 -12.92 6.35
C MET A 192 -5.13 -12.22 5.89
N PHE A 193 -5.03 -11.32 4.91
CA PHE A 193 -6.22 -10.64 4.39
C PHE A 193 -7.21 -11.63 3.78
N LEU A 194 -6.78 -12.59 2.96
CA LEU A 194 -7.66 -13.59 2.36
C LEU A 194 -8.34 -14.46 3.43
N SER A 195 -7.58 -14.91 4.43
CA SER A 195 -8.13 -15.71 5.54
C SER A 195 -9.17 -14.93 6.35
N GLU A 196 -8.85 -13.69 6.75
CA GLU A 196 -9.75 -12.85 7.55
C GLU A 196 -10.97 -12.41 6.74
N GLY A 197 -10.79 -12.12 5.45
CA GLY A 197 -11.89 -11.82 4.53
C GLY A 197 -12.88 -12.97 4.42
N GLY A 198 -12.40 -14.20 4.32
CA GLY A 198 -13.24 -15.40 4.36
C GLY A 198 -14.00 -15.54 5.68
N ARG A 199 -13.32 -15.35 6.82
CA ARG A 199 -13.91 -15.42 8.16
C ARG A 199 -14.99 -14.36 8.39
N LYS A 200 -14.74 -13.13 7.98
CA LYS A 200 -15.66 -11.98 8.16
C LYS A 200 -16.65 -11.80 7.01
N LYS A 201 -16.60 -12.65 5.98
CA LYS A 201 -17.43 -12.56 4.77
C LYS A 201 -17.28 -11.20 4.07
N ILE A 202 -16.07 -10.66 4.05
CA ILE A 202 -15.68 -9.43 3.34
C ILE A 202 -14.92 -9.82 2.08
N LYS A 203 -15.37 -9.35 0.92
CA LYS A 203 -14.73 -9.65 -0.36
C LYS A 203 -13.41 -8.89 -0.51
N LEU A 204 -12.35 -9.60 -0.88
CA LEU A 204 -11.01 -9.04 -1.05
C LEU A 204 -10.67 -8.91 -2.53
N PHE A 205 -10.09 -7.76 -2.87
CA PHE A 205 -9.51 -7.51 -4.18
C PHE A 205 -8.06 -7.07 -3.98
N ILE A 206 -7.15 -7.97 -4.33
CA ILE A 206 -5.72 -7.77 -4.21
C ILE A 206 -5.13 -7.93 -5.61
N PRO A 207 -4.38 -6.95 -6.14
CA PRO A 207 -3.82 -7.06 -7.48
C PRO A 207 -2.84 -8.23 -7.55
N SER A 208 -2.67 -8.83 -8.72
CA SER A 208 -1.59 -9.81 -8.92
C SER A 208 -0.23 -9.17 -8.64
N MET A 209 0.79 -10.00 -8.39
CA MET A 209 2.14 -9.54 -8.06
C MET A 209 2.68 -8.53 -9.09
N PHE A 210 2.32 -8.73 -10.35
CA PHE A 210 2.75 -7.88 -11.47
C PHE A 210 2.22 -6.44 -11.36
N TYR A 211 1.02 -6.24 -10.79
CA TYR A 211 0.38 -4.93 -10.67
C TYR A 211 0.49 -4.30 -9.28
N CYS A 212 1.17 -4.95 -8.32
CA CYS A 212 1.37 -4.39 -6.98
C CYS A 212 2.31 -3.19 -6.98
N THR A 213 3.42 -3.24 -7.74
CA THR A 213 4.42 -2.17 -7.82
C THR A 213 4.05 -1.14 -8.89
N ASP A 214 4.78 -0.03 -8.93
CA ASP A 214 4.59 1.03 -9.92
C ASP A 214 4.65 0.47 -11.35
N ASN A 215 3.60 0.73 -12.12
CA ASN A 215 3.49 0.30 -13.50
C ASN A 215 2.59 1.25 -14.31
N ALA A 216 2.73 1.24 -15.63
CA ALA A 216 1.94 2.10 -16.51
C ALA A 216 0.45 1.69 -16.57
N ALA A 217 0.16 0.40 -16.40
CA ALA A 217 -1.22 -0.09 -16.51
C ALA A 217 -2.11 0.45 -15.37
N MET A 218 -1.58 0.60 -14.14
CA MET A 218 -2.34 1.19 -13.04
C MET A 218 -2.73 2.64 -13.32
N ILE A 219 -1.84 3.41 -13.94
CA ILE A 219 -2.11 4.80 -14.33
C ILE A 219 -3.14 4.85 -15.47
N GLY A 220 -2.99 3.98 -16.47
CA GLY A 220 -3.98 3.85 -17.55
C GLY A 220 -5.36 3.45 -17.06
N CYS A 221 -5.45 2.54 -16.10
CA CYS A 221 -6.71 2.12 -15.49
C CYS A 221 -7.40 3.28 -14.74
N ALA A 222 -6.65 4.01 -13.90
CA ALA A 222 -7.17 5.16 -13.18
C ALA A 222 -7.62 6.28 -14.15
N ALA A 223 -6.84 6.57 -15.20
CA ALA A 223 -7.20 7.52 -16.24
C ALA A 223 -8.50 7.13 -16.96
N PHE A 224 -8.65 5.86 -17.32
CA PHE A 224 -9.86 5.34 -17.98
C PHE A 224 -11.10 5.50 -17.09
N LEU A 225 -11.01 5.15 -15.82
CA LEU A 225 -12.13 5.29 -14.88
C LEU A 225 -12.50 6.76 -14.70
N LYS A 226 -11.53 7.64 -14.55
CA LYS A 226 -11.72 9.09 -14.41
C LYS A 226 -12.39 9.68 -15.66
N GLN A 227 -11.88 9.38 -16.84
CA GLN A 227 -12.44 9.86 -18.09
C GLN A 227 -13.88 9.37 -18.29
N ARG A 228 -14.13 8.09 -18.01
CA ARG A 228 -15.47 7.49 -18.16
C ARG A 228 -16.51 8.13 -17.23
N LYS A 229 -16.11 8.52 -16.02
CA LYS A 229 -16.99 9.12 -15.01
C LYS A 229 -17.22 10.61 -15.27
N CYS A 230 -16.18 11.37 -15.59
CA CYS A 230 -16.22 12.84 -15.62
C CYS A 230 -16.14 13.42 -17.04
N GLY A 231 -15.76 12.64 -18.04
CA GLY A 231 -15.56 13.15 -19.41
C GLY A 231 -14.42 14.18 -19.53
N LEU A 232 -13.59 14.32 -18.50
CA LEU A 232 -12.61 15.39 -18.40
C LEU A 232 -11.43 15.19 -19.35
N VAL A 233 -11.15 16.22 -20.13
CA VAL A 233 -9.98 16.31 -21.00
C VAL A 233 -9.23 17.61 -20.65
N TYR A 234 -7.95 17.48 -20.37
CA TYR A 234 -7.12 18.64 -19.98
C TYR A 234 -6.18 19.04 -21.12
N SER A 235 -5.98 20.35 -21.27
CA SER A 235 -4.90 20.86 -22.10
C SER A 235 -3.57 20.53 -21.47
N ALA A 236 -2.67 19.89 -22.22
CA ALA A 236 -1.34 19.49 -21.74
C ALA A 236 -0.54 20.67 -21.16
N LEU A 237 -0.68 21.87 -21.73
CA LEU A 237 0.05 23.06 -21.31
C LEU A 237 -0.30 23.54 -19.89
N ARG A 238 -1.54 23.36 -19.45
CA ARG A 238 -2.01 23.85 -18.14
C ARG A 238 -1.69 22.89 -16.98
N LEU A 239 -1.38 21.64 -17.24
CA LEU A 239 -1.10 20.67 -16.20
C LEU A 239 0.25 20.90 -15.54
N LYS A 240 0.30 20.88 -14.22
CA LYS A 240 1.52 20.91 -13.41
C LYS A 240 1.65 19.60 -12.65
N PRO A 241 2.85 18.97 -12.64
CA PRO A 241 3.07 17.80 -11.78
C PRO A 241 3.17 18.22 -10.32
N GLU A 242 2.44 17.53 -9.45
CA GLU A 242 2.43 17.75 -8.00
C GLU A 242 2.82 16.44 -7.28
N PRO A 243 4.07 16.34 -6.79
CA PRO A 243 4.59 15.08 -6.21
C PRO A 243 3.88 14.64 -4.93
N SER A 244 3.33 15.58 -4.17
CA SER A 244 2.71 15.33 -2.85
C SER A 244 1.19 15.50 -2.87
N LEU A 245 0.58 15.36 -4.05
CA LEU A 245 -0.86 15.49 -4.20
C LEU A 245 -1.58 14.37 -3.44
N ARG A 246 -2.42 14.77 -2.48
CA ARG A 246 -3.31 13.83 -1.78
C ARG A 246 -4.42 13.35 -2.69
N LEU A 247 -5.11 12.28 -2.27
CA LEU A 247 -6.34 11.86 -2.94
C LEU A 247 -7.42 12.94 -2.73
N GLU A 248 -7.93 13.46 -3.84
CA GLU A 248 -8.97 14.47 -3.86
C GLU A 248 -10.15 13.97 -4.69
N ASN A 249 -11.35 14.42 -4.33
CA ASN A 249 -12.56 14.11 -5.08
C ASN A 249 -12.53 14.77 -6.46
N TRP A 250 -13.10 14.11 -7.48
CA TRP A 250 -13.20 14.61 -8.86
C TRP A 250 -14.55 14.32 -9.51
#